data_54571eabef393b88504afee0177e1464
#
_entry.id   54571eabef393b88504afee0177e1464
#
_cell.length_a   1.000
_cell.length_b   1.000
_cell.length_c   1.000
_cell.angle_alpha   90.00
_cell.angle_beta   90.00
_cell.angle_gamma   90.00
#
_symmetry.space_group_name_H-M   'P 1'
#
loop_
_entity.id
_entity.type
_entity.pdbx_description
1 polymer ?
#
loop_
_entity_poly.entity_id
_entity_poly.type
_entity_poly.pdbx_seq_one_letter_code
_entity_poly.pdbx_strand_id
1 'polypeptide(L)' 'MQHLEAILAKGTVKWFNATKGYGFIQPMGGGGRDVFVHISAVERAGLSTLNEGQTVEYEEVANKGKTSAENLKVAR' A
#
# COMPACT_ATOMS: atom_id res chain seq x y z
N MET A 1 -10.15 -19.34 14.25
CA MET A 1 -10.05 -17.89 14.10
C MET A 1 -8.78 -17.53 13.38
N GLN A 2 -8.91 -16.74 12.37
CA GLN A 2 -7.75 -16.35 11.60
C GLN A 2 -7.00 -15.21 12.27
N HIS A 3 -5.71 -15.34 12.23
CA HIS A 3 -4.85 -14.34 12.80
C HIS A 3 -4.09 -13.68 11.67
N LEU A 4 -4.52 -12.50 11.31
CA LEU A 4 -3.83 -11.74 10.27
C LEU A 4 -2.82 -10.82 10.94
N GLU A 5 -1.61 -10.90 10.48
CA GLU A 5 -0.58 -10.01 10.97
C GLU A 5 -0.55 -8.77 10.11
N ALA A 6 -0.66 -7.63 10.75
CA ALA A 6 -0.55 -6.35 10.09
C ALA A 6 0.61 -5.60 10.70
N ILE A 7 1.50 -5.13 9.86
CA ILE A 7 2.69 -4.41 10.28
C ILE A 7 2.59 -2.99 9.73
N LEU A 8 2.72 -2.01 10.63
CA LEU A 8 2.75 -0.63 10.20
C LEU A 8 4.03 -0.35 9.45
N ALA A 9 3.88 0.28 8.31
CA ALA A 9 5.02 0.54 7.44
C ALA A 9 4.84 1.88 6.76
N LYS A 10 5.91 2.35 6.15
CA LYS A 10 5.91 3.58 5.40
C LYS A 10 6.65 3.33 4.10
N GLY A 11 6.18 3.93 3.04
CA GLY A 11 6.82 3.75 1.76
C GLY A 11 6.48 4.85 0.78
N THR A 12 7.02 4.72 -0.41
CA THR A 12 6.83 5.68 -1.49
C THR A 12 6.09 4.99 -2.63
N VAL A 13 5.08 5.65 -3.15
CA VAL A 13 4.33 5.11 -4.28
C VAL A 13 5.24 5.05 -5.49
N LYS A 14 5.43 3.85 -6.01
CA LYS A 14 6.22 3.65 -7.20
C LYS A 14 5.44 4.06 -8.43
N TRP A 15 4.23 3.57 -8.53
CA TRP A 15 3.28 3.97 -9.54
C TRP A 15 1.91 3.46 -9.12
N PHE A 16 0.89 4.10 -9.66
CA PHE A 16 -0.49 3.69 -9.41
C PHE A 16 -1.31 4.01 -10.64
N ASN A 17 -2.19 3.08 -11.01
CA ASN A 17 -3.06 3.27 -12.15
C ASN A 17 -4.51 3.10 -11.69
N ALA A 18 -5.21 4.22 -11.55
CA ALA A 18 -6.58 4.20 -11.06
C ALA A 18 -7.52 3.51 -12.03
N THR A 19 -7.21 3.56 -13.31
CA THR A 19 -8.04 2.91 -14.32
C THR A 19 -7.95 1.40 -14.20
N LYS A 20 -6.75 0.88 -14.02
CA LYS A 20 -6.56 -0.54 -13.83
C LYS A 20 -6.88 -0.96 -12.41
N GLY A 21 -6.83 -0.04 -11.46
CA GLY A 21 -7.25 -0.30 -10.10
C GLY A 21 -6.18 -0.82 -9.19
N TYR A 22 -4.89 -0.60 -9.48
CA TYR A 22 -3.83 -1.06 -8.59
C TYR A 22 -2.53 -0.33 -8.84
N GLY A 23 -1.60 -0.53 -7.92
CA GLY A 23 -0.26 0.02 -8.04
C GLY A 23 0.67 -0.65 -7.06
N PHE A 24 1.84 -0.06 -6.89
CA PHE A 24 2.86 -0.62 -6.00
C PHE A 24 3.52 0.47 -5.18
N ILE A 25 3.85 0.11 -3.96
CA ILE A 25 4.55 0.97 -3.00
C ILE A 25 5.91 0.36 -2.72
N GLN A 26 6.94 1.18 -2.75
CA GLN A 26 8.27 0.75 -2.39
C GLN A 26 8.49 1.05 -0.91
N PRO A 27 8.67 0.02 -0.08
CA PRO A 27 8.85 0.26 1.36
C PRO A 27 10.10 1.07 1.64
N MET A 28 10.01 1.95 2.60
CA MET A 28 11.16 2.67 3.11
C MET A 28 12.04 1.75 3.93
N GLY A 29 13.30 2.08 3.99
CA GLY A 29 14.24 1.23 4.68
C GLY A 29 14.82 0.19 3.77
N GLY A 30 14.37 0.16 2.60
CA GLY A 30 14.97 -0.52 1.52
C GLY A 30 15.00 -2.01 1.59
N GLY A 31 15.02 -2.70 0.89
CA GLY A 31 15.28 -4.08 0.89
C GLY A 31 14.11 -4.93 0.72
N GLY A 32 13.06 -4.37 0.44
CA GLY A 32 11.90 -5.18 0.31
C GLY A 32 11.38 -5.28 -1.09
N ARG A 33 10.44 -6.15 -1.22
CA ARG A 33 9.66 -6.25 -2.42
C ARG A 33 8.64 -5.13 -2.43
N ASP A 34 8.26 -4.73 -3.62
CA ASP A 34 7.19 -3.76 -3.74
C ASP A 34 5.92 -4.32 -3.11
N VAL A 35 5.16 -3.45 -2.48
CA VAL A 35 3.92 -3.84 -1.83
C VAL A 35 2.76 -3.49 -2.75
N PHE A 36 1.92 -4.47 -3.02
CA PHE A 36 0.76 -4.29 -3.88
C PHE A 36 -0.29 -3.42 -3.17
N VAL A 37 -0.91 -2.50 -3.89
CA VAL A 37 -2.01 -1.72 -3.36
C VAL A 37 -3.15 -1.73 -4.37
N HIS A 38 -4.35 -2.10 -3.90
CA HIS A 38 -5.54 -2.12 -4.72
C HIS A 38 -6.34 -0.84 -4.50
N ILE A 39 -7.07 -0.44 -5.53
CA ILE A 39 -7.82 0.81 -5.45
C ILE A 39 -8.85 0.80 -4.33
N SER A 40 -9.34 -0.36 -3.94
CA SER A 40 -10.28 -0.43 -2.83
C SER A 40 -9.66 0.10 -1.54
N ALA A 41 -8.38 -0.18 -1.31
CA ALA A 41 -7.68 0.34 -0.14
C ALA A 41 -7.52 1.85 -0.22
N VAL A 42 -7.29 2.35 -1.43
CA VAL A 42 -7.17 3.80 -1.66
C VAL A 42 -8.50 4.48 -1.35
N GLU A 43 -9.58 3.91 -1.84
CA GLU A 43 -10.91 4.48 -1.62
C GLU A 43 -11.32 4.44 -0.16
N ARG A 44 -10.96 3.37 0.55
CA ARG A 44 -11.24 3.29 1.98
C ARG A 44 -10.52 4.36 2.76
N ALA A 45 -9.39 4.82 2.25
CA ALA A 45 -8.62 5.89 2.89
C ALA A 45 -9.18 7.27 2.54
N GLY A 46 -10.23 7.34 1.74
CA GLY A 46 -10.82 8.61 1.35
C GLY A 46 -10.13 9.25 0.17
N LEU A 47 -9.35 8.47 -0.56
CA LEU A 47 -8.60 8.97 -1.71
C LEU A 47 -9.17 8.38 -2.99
N SER A 48 -8.85 9.01 -4.11
CA SER A 48 -9.27 8.49 -5.41
C SER A 48 -8.12 7.89 -6.19
N THR A 49 -6.90 8.26 -5.86
CA THR A 49 -5.72 7.74 -6.54
C THR A 49 -4.51 8.01 -5.65
N LEU A 50 -3.38 7.48 -6.06
CA LEU A 50 -2.10 7.76 -5.44
C LEU A 50 -1.17 8.34 -6.49
N ASN A 51 -0.33 9.28 -6.07
CA ASN A 51 0.61 9.92 -6.97
C ASN A 51 1.97 9.29 -6.86
N GLU A 52 2.63 9.14 -7.99
CA GLU A 52 3.99 8.62 -8.04
C GLU A 52 4.90 9.48 -7.17
N GLY A 53 5.72 8.82 -6.36
CA GLY A 53 6.64 9.53 -5.46
C GLY A 53 6.02 9.98 -4.16
N GLN A 54 4.74 9.77 -3.97
CA GLN A 54 4.06 10.18 -2.76
C GLN A 54 4.42 9.25 -1.60
N THR A 55 4.66 9.83 -0.43
CA THR A 55 4.95 9.03 0.75
C THR A 55 3.65 8.67 1.44
N VAL A 56 3.49 7.40 1.75
CA VAL A 56 2.28 6.90 2.40
C VAL A 56 2.66 6.00 3.56
N GLU A 57 1.80 5.99 4.56
CA GLU A 57 1.84 5.02 5.64
C GLU A 57 0.75 3.99 5.39
N TYR A 58 1.03 2.77 5.76
CA TYR A 58 0.08 1.70 5.49
C TYR A 58 0.35 0.53 6.41
N GLU A 59 -0.59 -0.39 6.43
CA GLU A 59 -0.39 -1.67 7.08
C GLU A 59 -0.07 -2.71 6.03
N GLU A 60 1.03 -3.43 6.24
CA GLU A 60 1.36 -4.56 5.37
C GLU A 60 0.59 -5.77 5.85
N VAL A 61 -0.18 -6.34 4.96
CA VAL A 61 -0.96 -7.52 5.26
C VAL A 61 -0.48 -8.63 4.35
N ALA A 62 0.05 -9.68 4.95
CA ALA A 62 0.51 -10.82 4.19
C ALA A 62 -0.62 -11.84 4.11
N ASN A 63 -0.89 -12.30 2.91
CA ASN A 63 -1.95 -13.27 2.70
C ASN A 63 -1.55 -14.17 1.55
N LYS A 64 -1.43 -15.46 1.82
CA LYS A 64 -1.10 -16.47 0.81
C LYS A 64 0.16 -16.11 0.02
N GLY A 65 1.16 -15.65 0.74
CA GLY A 65 2.43 -15.33 0.10
C GLY A 65 2.49 -14.00 -0.61
N LYS A 66 1.42 -13.22 -0.54
CA LYS A 66 1.40 -11.90 -1.14
C LYS A 66 1.28 -10.85 -0.05
N THR A 67 1.94 -9.72 -0.26
CA THR A 67 1.87 -8.61 0.67
C THR A 67 1.13 -7.46 0.01
N SER A 68 0.11 -6.97 0.69
CA SER A 68 -0.65 -5.84 0.19
C SER A 68 -0.74 -4.75 1.24
N ALA A 69 -1.02 -3.53 0.78
CA ALA A 69 -1.14 -2.36 1.64
C ALA A 69 -2.60 -2.13 1.97
N GLU A 70 -2.87 -1.92 3.25
CA GLU A 70 -4.21 -1.61 3.74
C GLU A 70 -4.12 -0.41 4.65
N ASN A 71 -5.26 0.21 4.92
CA ASN A 71 -5.36 1.33 5.86
C ASN A 71 -4.34 2.42 5.53
N LEU A 72 -4.40 2.89 4.30
CA LEU A 72 -3.45 3.88 3.80
C LEU A 72 -3.66 5.23 4.45
N LYS A 73 -2.55 5.94 4.69
CA LYS A 73 -2.57 7.33 5.10
C LYS A 73 -1.50 8.06 4.31
N VAL A 74 -1.87 9.21 3.79
CA VAL A 74 -0.91 10.03 3.07
C VAL A 74 -0.08 10.80 4.09
N ALA A 75 1.22 10.62 4.02
CA ALA A 75 2.12 11.36 4.88
C ALA A 75 2.32 12.75 4.32
N ARG A 76 2.37 13.72 5.18
CA ARG A 76 2.58 15.11 4.79
C ARG A 76 3.92 15.60 5.27
#